data_52f0be0fb9c0f5e2a6e785ab5f3020be
#
_entry.id   52f0be0fb9c0f5e2a6e785ab5f3020be
#
_cell.length_a   1.000
_cell.length_b   1.000
_cell.length_c   1.000
_cell.angle_alpha   90.00
_cell.angle_beta   90.00
_cell.angle_gamma   90.00
#
_symmetry.space_group_name_H-M   'P 1'
#
loop_
_entity.id
_entity.type
_entity.pdbx_description
1 polymer ?
#
loop_
_entity_poly.entity_id
_entity_poly.type
_entity_poly.pdbx_seq_one_letter_code
_entity_poly.pdbx_strand_id
1 'polypeptide(L)'
;MDMVAVGIGGGALLVALAAWMKAGAWKARVEELERELRRRTDSSAEEVRNELRVVRELLAVVAEGGRLSRDQVLEGRLWADVDGKQGLALIERGARVLDVRTSGETAGGVIPGALLIPVDQLEACLREVPKDGKPLLVCCAGGARSAAACEFLSQQGYSGLHNLEGGMNSWSGPRVRPS
;
A
#
# COMPACT_ATOMS: atom_id res chain seq x y z
N MET A 1 -51.04 57.49 36.22
CA MET A 1 -49.61 57.87 36.03
C MET A 1 -48.83 56.73 36.61
N ASP A 2 -48.06 55.89 35.98
CA ASP A 2 -47.64 55.61 34.64
C ASP A 2 -47.25 54.12 34.61
N MET A 3 -47.93 53.34 33.84
CA MET A 3 -47.61 51.96 33.58
C MET A 3 -47.31 51.78 32.05
N VAL A 4 -46.23 52.39 31.59
CA VAL A 4 -45.78 52.19 30.21
C VAL A 4 -44.21 52.25 30.16
N ALA A 5 -43.55 51.24 30.66
CA ALA A 5 -42.09 51.14 30.47
C ALA A 5 -41.52 49.71 30.66
N VAL A 6 -42.21 48.62 30.33
CA VAL A 6 -41.64 47.25 30.47
C VAL A 6 -41.61 46.43 29.15
N GLY A 7 -42.03 47.00 28.01
CA GLY A 7 -42.23 46.26 26.77
C GLY A 7 -41.06 46.20 25.77
N ILE A 8 -40.04 47.02 25.95
CA ILE A 8 -38.99 47.19 24.87
C ILE A 8 -37.72 46.34 25.10
N GLY A 9 -37.48 45.87 26.34
CA GLY A 9 -36.25 45.10 26.65
C GLY A 9 -36.23 43.65 26.18
N GLY A 10 -37.38 43.00 26.13
CA GLY A 10 -37.46 41.56 25.80
C GLY A 10 -37.22 41.24 24.34
N GLY A 11 -37.69 42.08 23.43
CA GLY A 11 -37.52 41.88 21.99
C GLY A 11 -36.04 42.01 21.52
N ALA A 12 -35.35 43.02 22.05
CA ALA A 12 -33.95 43.24 21.71
C ALA A 12 -33.05 42.12 22.23
N LEU A 13 -33.34 41.56 23.42
CA LEU A 13 -32.59 40.42 23.97
C LEU A 13 -32.79 39.15 23.15
N LEU A 14 -34.02 38.86 22.69
CA LEU A 14 -34.29 37.70 21.83
C LEU A 14 -33.63 37.81 20.46
N VAL A 15 -33.61 39.01 19.85
CA VAL A 15 -32.91 39.23 18.58
C VAL A 15 -31.40 39.07 18.73
N ALA A 16 -30.79 39.56 19.81
CA ALA A 16 -29.39 39.41 20.12
C ALA A 16 -29.02 37.94 20.37
N LEU A 17 -29.87 37.19 21.10
CA LEU A 17 -29.68 35.77 21.34
C LEU A 17 -29.76 34.95 20.05
N ALA A 18 -30.75 35.25 19.19
CA ALA A 18 -30.89 34.59 17.88
C ALA A 18 -29.71 34.90 16.94
N ALA A 19 -29.20 36.14 16.94
CA ALA A 19 -28.01 36.52 16.19
C ALA A 19 -26.75 35.80 16.72
N TRP A 20 -26.57 35.70 18.03
CA TRP A 20 -25.48 34.98 18.67
C TRP A 20 -25.50 33.46 18.38
N MET A 21 -26.70 32.84 18.44
CA MET A 21 -26.89 31.42 18.07
C MET A 21 -26.59 31.19 16.59
N LYS A 22 -27.03 32.07 15.69
CA LYS A 22 -26.69 32.01 14.25
C LYS A 22 -25.18 32.16 14.03
N ALA A 23 -24.54 33.11 14.71
CA ALA A 23 -23.09 33.28 14.62
C ALA A 23 -22.32 32.05 15.10
N GLY A 24 -22.78 31.40 16.18
CA GLY A 24 -22.24 30.13 16.66
C GLY A 24 -22.39 28.98 15.63
N ALA A 25 -23.55 28.88 15.02
CA ALA A 25 -23.79 27.87 13.97
C ALA A 25 -22.93 28.11 12.71
N TRP A 26 -22.77 29.37 12.31
CA TRP A 26 -21.85 29.73 11.21
C TRP A 26 -20.37 29.37 11.51
N LYS A 27 -19.93 29.66 12.73
CA LYS A 27 -18.57 29.32 13.17
C LYS A 27 -18.34 27.83 13.13
N ALA A 28 -19.25 27.03 13.65
CA ALA A 28 -19.18 25.57 13.60
C ALA A 28 -19.17 25.05 12.17
N ARG A 29 -19.95 25.65 11.27
CA ARG A 29 -19.96 25.25 9.84
C ARG A 29 -18.68 25.59 9.12
N VAL A 30 -18.07 26.74 9.42
CA VAL A 30 -16.75 27.12 8.86
C VAL A 30 -15.69 26.16 9.34
N GLU A 31 -15.64 25.83 10.62
CA GLU A 31 -14.67 24.87 11.18
C GLU A 31 -14.85 23.45 10.59
N GLU A 32 -16.08 23.06 10.29
CA GLU A 32 -16.36 21.79 9.62
C GLU A 32 -15.84 21.79 8.17
N LEU A 33 -16.12 22.86 7.41
CA LEU A 33 -15.64 23.04 6.04
C LEU A 33 -14.11 23.10 5.96
N GLU A 34 -13.46 23.79 6.89
CA GLU A 34 -12.00 23.83 6.98
C GLU A 34 -11.40 22.44 7.23
N ARG A 35 -12.02 21.65 8.12
CA ARG A 35 -11.61 20.27 8.38
C ARG A 35 -11.78 19.39 7.15
N GLU A 36 -12.89 19.54 6.44
CA GLU A 36 -13.14 18.80 5.21
C GLU A 36 -12.16 19.17 4.10
N LEU A 37 -11.88 20.46 3.92
CA LEU A 37 -10.88 20.95 2.95
C LEU A 37 -9.47 20.41 3.29
N ARG A 38 -9.07 20.45 4.56
CA ARG A 38 -7.77 19.89 4.98
C ARG A 38 -7.66 18.41 4.66
N ARG A 39 -8.70 17.61 4.99
CA ARG A 39 -8.72 16.17 4.67
C ARG A 39 -8.56 15.91 3.17
N ARG A 40 -9.27 16.68 2.33
CA ARG A 40 -9.18 16.54 0.86
C ARG A 40 -7.80 16.92 0.34
N THR A 41 -7.24 18.02 0.83
CA THR A 41 -5.89 18.46 0.41
C THR A 41 -4.80 17.49 0.87
N ASP A 42 -4.89 16.96 2.09
CA ASP A 42 -3.94 15.97 2.60
C ASP A 42 -4.01 14.66 1.79
N SER A 43 -5.23 14.17 1.49
CA SER A 43 -5.43 12.98 0.65
C SER A 43 -4.87 13.17 -0.76
N SER A 44 -5.14 14.30 -1.41
CA SER A 44 -4.61 14.60 -2.75
C SER A 44 -3.08 14.75 -2.75
N ALA A 45 -2.52 15.33 -1.70
CA ALA A 45 -1.07 15.47 -1.58
C ALA A 45 -0.38 14.10 -1.36
N GLU A 46 -1.05 13.18 -0.70
CA GLU A 46 -0.57 11.82 -0.48
C GLU A 46 -0.60 11.00 -1.78
N GLU A 47 -1.68 11.13 -2.56
CA GLU A 47 -1.84 10.52 -3.88
C GLU A 47 -0.73 10.97 -4.84
N VAL A 48 -0.49 12.28 -4.96
CA VAL A 48 0.61 12.83 -5.78
C VAL A 48 1.99 12.35 -5.30
N ARG A 49 2.21 12.27 -3.98
CA ARG A 49 3.47 11.74 -3.44
C ARG A 49 3.68 10.28 -3.81
N ASN A 50 2.63 9.47 -3.79
CA ASN A 50 2.69 8.07 -4.18
C ASN A 50 2.98 7.91 -5.68
N GLU A 51 2.31 8.67 -6.55
CA GLU A 51 2.61 8.69 -7.98
C GLU A 51 4.06 9.09 -8.27
N LEU A 52 4.55 10.16 -7.63
CA LEU A 52 5.94 10.58 -7.77
C LEU A 52 6.94 9.54 -7.27
N ARG A 53 6.60 8.77 -6.22
CA ARG A 53 7.42 7.67 -5.74
C ARG A 53 7.52 6.57 -6.80
N VAL A 54 6.39 6.15 -7.37
CA VAL A 54 6.34 5.15 -8.44
C VAL A 54 7.21 5.58 -9.63
N VAL A 55 7.02 6.81 -10.12
CA VAL A 55 7.82 7.35 -11.24
C VAL A 55 9.32 7.35 -10.91
N ARG A 56 9.70 7.75 -9.71
CA ARG A 56 11.11 7.78 -9.28
C ARG A 56 11.72 6.39 -9.25
N GLU A 57 11.00 5.38 -8.76
CA GLU A 57 11.48 4.01 -8.70
C GLU A 57 11.59 3.39 -10.10
N LEU A 58 10.62 3.65 -10.99
CA LEU A 58 10.72 3.23 -12.39
C LEU A 58 11.92 3.87 -13.10
N LEU A 59 12.17 5.17 -12.85
CA LEU A 59 13.34 5.85 -13.39
C LEU A 59 14.66 5.29 -12.84
N ALA A 60 14.70 4.87 -11.57
CA ALA A 60 15.88 4.23 -10.99
C ALA A 60 16.21 2.91 -11.71
N VAL A 61 15.19 2.06 -11.98
CA VAL A 61 15.39 0.83 -12.76
C VAL A 61 16.00 1.12 -14.14
N VAL A 62 15.52 2.14 -14.83
CA VAL A 62 16.07 2.53 -16.14
C VAL A 62 17.49 3.09 -16.02
N ALA A 63 17.77 3.90 -15.01
CA ALA A 63 19.08 4.47 -14.76
C ALA A 63 20.15 3.40 -14.44
N GLU A 64 19.74 2.30 -13.81
CA GLU A 64 20.58 1.13 -13.54
C GLU A 64 20.73 0.18 -14.76
N GLY A 65 20.18 0.57 -15.92
CA GLY A 65 20.23 -0.23 -17.16
C GLY A 65 19.17 -1.32 -17.23
N GLY A 66 18.20 -1.34 -16.32
CA GLY A 66 17.06 -2.24 -16.34
C GLY A 66 16.06 -1.88 -17.46
N ARG A 67 15.29 -2.87 -17.88
CA ARG A 67 14.19 -2.69 -18.83
C ARG A 67 12.87 -2.76 -18.08
N LEU A 68 12.02 -1.79 -18.33
CA LEU A 68 10.66 -1.80 -17.82
C LEU A 68 9.75 -2.59 -18.79
N SER A 69 8.88 -3.41 -18.25
CA SER A 69 7.78 -3.99 -19.01
C SER A 69 6.72 -2.92 -19.30
N ARG A 70 5.90 -3.17 -20.32
CA ARG A 70 4.77 -2.28 -20.64
C ARG A 70 3.83 -2.12 -19.45
N ASP A 71 3.55 -3.21 -18.74
CA ASP A 71 2.62 -3.23 -17.61
C ASP A 71 3.16 -2.44 -16.42
N GLN A 72 4.48 -2.52 -16.15
CA GLN A 72 5.12 -1.68 -15.15
C GLN A 72 4.93 -0.18 -15.43
N VAL A 73 5.05 0.22 -16.70
CA VAL A 73 4.91 1.63 -17.10
C VAL A 73 3.45 2.08 -17.08
N LEU A 74 2.52 1.28 -17.65
CA LEU A 74 1.12 1.67 -17.80
C LEU A 74 0.31 1.56 -16.51
N GLU A 75 0.62 0.58 -15.68
CA GLU A 75 -0.10 0.30 -14.44
C GLU A 75 0.63 0.81 -13.19
N GLY A 76 1.82 1.41 -13.38
CA GLY A 76 2.64 1.87 -12.27
C GLY A 76 3.11 0.74 -11.34
N ARG A 77 3.22 -0.50 -11.84
CA ARG A 77 3.65 -1.64 -11.05
C ARG A 77 5.12 -1.53 -10.69
N LEU A 78 5.43 -1.70 -9.43
CA LEU A 78 6.81 -1.69 -8.92
C LEU A 78 7.39 -3.10 -8.78
N TRP A 79 6.81 -4.09 -9.45
CA TRP A 79 7.30 -5.46 -9.55
C TRP A 79 7.15 -5.99 -10.97
N ALA A 80 7.88 -7.05 -11.30
CA ALA A 80 7.80 -7.76 -12.58
C ALA A 80 7.23 -9.17 -12.37
N ASP A 81 6.36 -9.61 -13.28
CA ASP A 81 5.98 -11.01 -13.37
C ASP A 81 7.09 -11.79 -14.08
N VAL A 82 7.47 -12.94 -13.55
CA VAL A 82 8.53 -13.81 -14.10
C VAL A 82 8.05 -15.26 -14.15
N ASP A 83 8.40 -15.95 -15.21
CA ASP A 83 8.13 -17.38 -15.32
C ASP A 83 9.10 -18.22 -14.47
N GLY A 84 8.87 -19.54 -14.40
CA GLY A 84 9.70 -20.44 -13.60
C GLY A 84 11.18 -20.46 -14.01
N LYS A 85 11.52 -20.27 -15.31
CA LYS A 85 12.90 -20.22 -15.79
C LYS A 85 13.59 -18.93 -15.38
N GLN A 86 12.90 -17.82 -15.55
CA GLN A 86 13.38 -16.50 -15.11
C GLN A 86 13.55 -16.45 -13.59
N GLY A 87 12.58 -17.03 -12.83
CA GLY A 87 12.67 -17.15 -11.39
C GLY A 87 13.88 -17.97 -10.92
N LEU A 88 14.17 -19.09 -11.60
CA LEU A 88 15.38 -19.89 -11.32
C LEU A 88 16.66 -19.10 -11.58
N ALA A 89 16.73 -18.40 -12.71
CA ALA A 89 17.88 -17.56 -13.04
C ALA A 89 18.08 -16.40 -12.05
N LEU A 90 17.01 -15.84 -11.48
CA LEU A 90 17.10 -14.85 -10.41
C LEU A 90 17.71 -15.45 -9.14
N ILE A 91 17.28 -16.64 -8.74
CA ILE A 91 17.82 -17.36 -7.57
C ILE A 91 19.30 -17.65 -7.73
N GLU A 92 19.72 -18.13 -8.91
CA GLU A 92 21.12 -18.40 -9.23
C GLU A 92 22.00 -17.14 -9.15
N ARG A 93 21.42 -15.96 -9.38
CA ARG A 93 22.08 -14.65 -9.22
C ARG A 93 21.97 -14.08 -7.80
N GLY A 94 21.44 -14.85 -6.86
CA GLY A 94 21.39 -14.50 -5.44
C GLY A 94 20.11 -13.80 -5.00
N ALA A 95 19.03 -13.86 -5.77
CA ALA A 95 17.73 -13.39 -5.32
C ALA A 95 17.27 -14.13 -4.06
N ARG A 96 16.58 -13.43 -3.17
CA ARG A 96 15.88 -14.01 -2.03
C ARG A 96 14.55 -14.58 -2.49
N VAL A 97 14.04 -15.57 -1.78
CA VAL A 97 12.73 -16.17 -2.06
C VAL A 97 11.83 -15.99 -0.87
N LEU A 98 10.61 -15.51 -1.12
CA LEU A 98 9.54 -15.41 -0.14
C LEU A 98 8.34 -16.26 -0.62
N ASP A 99 7.99 -17.28 0.14
CA ASP A 99 6.83 -18.12 -0.13
C ASP A 99 5.67 -17.69 0.79
N VAL A 100 4.62 -17.13 0.20
CA VAL A 100 3.47 -16.61 0.92
C VAL A 100 2.31 -17.61 1.03
N ARG A 101 2.57 -18.89 0.82
CA ARG A 101 1.62 -19.97 1.01
C ARG A 101 1.44 -20.29 2.50
N THR A 102 0.34 -20.93 2.83
CA THR A 102 0.09 -21.44 4.18
C THR A 102 1.06 -22.59 4.54
N SER A 103 1.25 -22.85 5.82
CA SER A 103 2.08 -23.96 6.31
C SER A 103 1.63 -25.33 5.78
N GLY A 104 0.32 -25.55 5.62
CA GLY A 104 -0.21 -26.77 5.00
C GLY A 104 0.19 -26.95 3.54
N GLU A 105 0.23 -25.85 2.76
CA GLU A 105 0.64 -25.89 1.36
C GLU A 105 2.16 -26.08 1.21
N THR A 106 2.95 -25.49 2.09
CA THR A 106 4.41 -25.58 2.05
C THR A 106 4.93 -26.95 2.47
N ALA A 107 4.17 -27.72 3.25
CA ALA A 107 4.52 -29.10 3.63
C ALA A 107 4.78 -30.02 2.41
N GLY A 108 4.15 -29.72 1.27
CA GLY A 108 4.38 -30.42 0.00
C GLY A 108 5.69 -30.08 -0.70
N GLY A 109 6.48 -29.17 -0.16
CA GLY A 109 7.77 -28.72 -0.68
C GLY A 109 7.81 -27.24 -1.03
N VAL A 110 8.99 -26.66 -0.86
CA VAL A 110 9.32 -25.24 -1.05
C VAL A 110 10.54 -25.06 -1.94
N ILE A 111 10.73 -23.88 -2.48
CA ILE A 111 11.98 -23.49 -3.15
C ILE A 111 13.10 -23.48 -2.09
N PRO A 112 14.30 -24.05 -2.36
CA PRO A 112 15.40 -24.05 -1.42
C PRO A 112 15.75 -22.64 -0.92
N GLY A 113 15.86 -22.47 0.40
CA GLY A 113 16.20 -21.20 1.01
C GLY A 113 15.04 -20.17 1.07
N ALA A 114 13.83 -20.58 0.74
CA ALA A 114 12.68 -19.70 0.83
C ALA A 114 12.37 -19.34 2.29
N LEU A 115 12.12 -18.05 2.54
CA LEU A 115 11.48 -17.55 3.74
C LEU A 115 9.97 -17.84 3.64
N LEU A 116 9.41 -18.45 4.67
CA LEU A 116 8.01 -18.88 4.68
C LEU A 116 7.20 -17.94 5.57
N ILE A 117 6.41 -17.06 4.97
CA ILE A 117 5.51 -16.14 5.67
C ILE A 117 4.17 -16.16 4.95
N PRO A 118 3.12 -16.78 5.51
CA PRO A 118 1.78 -16.74 4.92
C PRO A 118 1.31 -15.32 4.65
N VAL A 119 0.60 -15.11 3.54
CA VAL A 119 0.20 -13.77 3.08
C VAL A 119 -0.60 -12.99 4.13
N ASP A 120 -1.40 -13.66 4.92
CA ASP A 120 -2.19 -13.10 6.03
C ASP A 120 -1.34 -12.68 7.25
N GLN A 121 -0.09 -13.16 7.33
CA GLN A 121 0.88 -12.80 8.38
C GLN A 121 1.95 -11.82 7.89
N LEU A 122 1.99 -11.52 6.60
CA LEU A 122 3.06 -10.74 5.97
C LEU A 122 3.23 -9.35 6.60
N GLU A 123 2.13 -8.69 6.92
CA GLU A 123 2.16 -7.37 7.58
C GLU A 123 2.80 -7.44 8.97
N ALA A 124 2.41 -8.42 9.77
CA ALA A 124 2.94 -8.61 11.12
C ALA A 124 4.42 -9.03 11.13
N CYS A 125 4.83 -9.82 10.13
CA CYS A 125 6.19 -10.35 9.96
C CYS A 125 7.05 -9.54 9.00
N LEU A 126 6.66 -8.32 8.63
CA LEU A 126 7.35 -7.50 7.64
C LEU A 126 8.85 -7.31 7.93
N ARG A 127 9.22 -7.24 9.21
CA ARG A 127 10.61 -7.08 9.66
C ARG A 127 11.49 -8.30 9.38
N GLU A 128 10.90 -9.45 9.14
CA GLU A 128 11.60 -10.70 8.81
C GLU A 128 11.94 -10.76 7.32
N VAL A 129 11.20 -10.01 6.47
CA VAL A 129 11.46 -9.95 5.04
C VAL A 129 12.76 -9.17 4.79
N PRO A 130 13.78 -9.77 4.14
CA PRO A 130 15.05 -9.09 3.91
C PRO A 130 14.89 -7.83 3.06
N LYS A 131 15.49 -6.72 3.49
CA LYS A 131 15.58 -5.45 2.76
C LYS A 131 17.05 -5.10 2.50
N ASP A 132 17.78 -6.05 1.91
CA ASP A 132 19.23 -6.01 1.70
C ASP A 132 19.63 -5.57 0.28
N GLY A 133 18.67 -5.02 -0.49
CA GLY A 133 18.90 -4.54 -1.85
C GLY A 133 18.98 -5.64 -2.92
N LYS A 134 18.85 -6.90 -2.52
CA LYS A 134 18.80 -8.02 -3.47
C LYS A 134 17.40 -8.18 -4.06
N PRO A 135 17.29 -8.72 -5.30
CA PRO A 135 15.99 -9.08 -5.84
C PRO A 135 15.24 -10.06 -4.92
N LEU A 136 13.92 -9.89 -4.82
CA LEU A 136 13.05 -10.76 -4.04
C LEU A 136 12.03 -11.43 -4.96
N LEU A 137 12.15 -12.74 -5.10
CA LEU A 137 11.18 -13.58 -5.80
C LEU A 137 10.09 -13.99 -4.81
N VAL A 138 8.87 -13.56 -5.06
CA VAL A 138 7.70 -13.90 -4.24
C VAL A 138 6.88 -14.96 -4.94
N CYS A 139 6.54 -16.04 -4.25
CA CYS A 139 5.74 -17.12 -4.81
C CYS A 139 4.56 -17.51 -3.90
N CYS A 140 3.54 -18.02 -4.54
CA CYS A 140 2.41 -18.69 -3.87
C CYS A 140 2.01 -19.93 -4.68
N ALA A 141 0.81 -20.48 -4.51
CA ALA A 141 0.37 -21.63 -5.28
C ALA A 141 0.17 -21.31 -6.78
N GLY A 142 -0.55 -20.22 -7.09
CA GLY A 142 -0.98 -19.88 -8.45
C GLY A 142 -0.57 -18.49 -8.97
N GLY A 143 0.16 -17.70 -8.20
CA GLY A 143 0.66 -16.37 -8.62
C GLY A 143 -0.16 -15.17 -8.10
N ALA A 144 -1.44 -15.31 -7.80
CA ALA A 144 -2.30 -14.19 -7.41
C ALA A 144 -1.97 -13.62 -6.01
N ARG A 145 -1.78 -14.49 -5.01
CA ARG A 145 -1.41 -14.05 -3.65
C ARG A 145 -0.02 -13.42 -3.61
N SER A 146 0.91 -13.94 -4.40
CA SER A 146 2.26 -13.39 -4.49
C SER A 146 2.29 -12.06 -5.23
N ALA A 147 1.42 -11.82 -6.23
CA ALA A 147 1.24 -10.51 -6.85
C ALA A 147 0.73 -9.48 -5.83
N ALA A 148 -0.31 -9.81 -5.05
CA ALA A 148 -0.80 -8.95 -3.98
C ALA A 148 0.27 -8.69 -2.89
N ALA A 149 1.08 -9.69 -2.57
CA ALA A 149 2.22 -9.53 -1.66
C ALA A 149 3.30 -8.59 -2.23
N CYS A 150 3.61 -8.68 -3.52
CA CYS A 150 4.50 -7.74 -4.20
C CYS A 150 3.97 -6.31 -4.15
N GLU A 151 2.67 -6.11 -4.39
CA GLU A 151 2.05 -4.80 -4.28
C GLU A 151 2.19 -4.23 -2.86
N PHE A 152 1.81 -5.00 -1.85
CA PHE A 152 1.97 -4.60 -0.46
C PHE A 152 3.43 -4.24 -0.12
N LEU A 153 4.38 -5.10 -0.47
CA LEU A 153 5.80 -4.88 -0.22
C LEU A 153 6.32 -3.63 -0.94
N SER A 154 5.87 -3.35 -2.17
CA SER A 154 6.24 -2.14 -2.90
C SER A 154 5.79 -0.87 -2.18
N GLN A 155 4.58 -0.88 -1.60
CA GLN A 155 4.06 0.22 -0.78
C GLN A 155 4.87 0.41 0.52
N GLN A 156 5.51 -0.66 1.02
CA GLN A 156 6.42 -0.62 2.16
C GLN A 156 7.87 -0.25 1.77
N GLY A 157 8.09 0.17 0.49
CA GLY A 157 9.39 0.62 -0.02
C GLY A 157 10.40 -0.51 -0.28
N TYR A 158 9.92 -1.71 -0.60
CA TYR A 158 10.75 -2.76 -1.19
C TYR A 158 10.87 -2.55 -2.69
N SER A 159 12.05 -2.76 -3.24
CA SER A 159 12.36 -2.70 -4.67
C SER A 159 12.89 -4.05 -5.16
N GLY A 160 13.01 -4.20 -6.48
CA GLY A 160 13.49 -5.46 -7.06
C GLY A 160 12.57 -6.65 -6.83
N LEU A 161 11.25 -6.40 -6.75
CA LEU A 161 10.24 -7.41 -6.51
C LEU A 161 9.88 -8.15 -7.80
N HIS A 162 9.77 -9.48 -7.69
CA HIS A 162 9.36 -10.35 -8.78
C HIS A 162 8.27 -11.30 -8.31
N ASN A 163 7.16 -11.34 -9.02
CA ASN A 163 6.10 -12.31 -8.80
C ASN A 163 6.34 -13.54 -9.66
N LEU A 164 6.35 -14.73 -9.06
CA LEU A 164 6.39 -15.99 -9.82
C LEU A 164 5.02 -16.23 -10.44
N GLU A 165 4.90 -15.99 -11.75
CA GLU A 165 3.69 -16.22 -12.53
C GLU A 165 3.32 -17.72 -12.52
N GLY A 166 2.05 -18.03 -12.28
CA GLY A 166 1.59 -19.41 -12.10
C GLY A 166 2.06 -20.07 -10.78
N GLY A 167 2.90 -19.40 -10.00
CA GLY A 167 3.33 -19.82 -8.67
C GLY A 167 4.00 -21.19 -8.66
N MET A 168 3.91 -21.85 -7.50
CA MET A 168 4.46 -23.20 -7.31
C MET A 168 3.78 -24.27 -8.19
N ASN A 169 2.59 -24.02 -8.73
CA ASN A 169 1.94 -24.92 -9.66
C ASN A 169 2.72 -25.01 -10.99
N SER A 170 3.33 -23.91 -11.44
CA SER A 170 4.13 -23.83 -12.66
C SER A 170 5.64 -23.98 -12.40
N TRP A 171 6.07 -24.08 -11.13
CA TRP A 171 7.48 -24.20 -10.77
C TRP A 171 8.05 -25.56 -11.11
N SER A 172 9.05 -25.61 -11.99
CA SER A 172 9.77 -26.82 -12.42
C SER A 172 11.18 -26.95 -11.82
N GLY A 173 11.61 -25.97 -11.04
CA GLY A 173 12.91 -25.97 -10.38
C GLY A 173 12.96 -26.87 -9.14
N PRO A 174 14.11 -26.88 -8.44
CA PRO A 174 14.29 -27.68 -7.23
C PRO A 174 13.26 -27.37 -6.15
N ARG A 175 12.88 -28.42 -5.41
CA ARG A 175 12.02 -28.34 -4.22
C ARG A 175 12.66 -29.12 -3.08
N VAL A 176 12.55 -28.60 -1.88
CA VAL A 176 12.97 -29.25 -0.63
C VAL A 176 11.82 -29.29 0.36
N ARG A 177 11.85 -30.18 1.32
CA ARG A 177 10.92 -30.13 2.46
C ARG A 177 11.31 -28.95 3.35
N PRO A 178 10.34 -28.19 3.86
CA PRO A 178 10.64 -27.17 4.86
C PRO A 178 11.24 -27.81 6.09
N SER A 179 12.26 -27.18 6.64
CA SER A 179 12.92 -27.60 7.92
C SER A 179 12.14 -27.12 9.13
#